data_0c561026ef05636068df875b2887c0d2
#
_entry.id   0c561026ef05636068df875b2887c0d2
#
_cell.length_a   1.000
_cell.length_b   1.000
_cell.length_c   1.000
_cell.angle_alpha   90.00
_cell.angle_beta   90.00
_cell.angle_gamma   90.00
#
_symmetry.space_group_name_H-M   'P 1'
#
loop_
_entity.id
_entity.type
_entity.pdbx_description
1 polymer ?
#
loop_
_entity_poly.entity_id
_entity_poly.type
_entity_poly.pdbx_seq_one_letter_code
_entity_poly.pdbx_strand_id
1 'polypeptide(L)'
;MKRGNRVLALLLMLAFVMTLAVGCGSKKEAAPPADKAKEAELKVGFIYVGPPGDAGWTYAHDQGRKYLEEKLPYVKTVYQESVGEGGDAERALNELAQKGCKVIFATSYGYMDSVIEVAKKYPDVIFMHCSGYKTANNVGVYFGRDYQPRYLSGLIAGKMTKNNKIGYVAAMQIPESVRCIDAFTTGVREVNPKATVEVVWTNTWYDPAKEKAAALSLISNGCDLITQHQDSYTIQQTAQEKGILSIGCDSDMHRFAPEANLTSPIFNWGPYYVKLVESVKNGTWKSGDYWGGLEDGIVALAPMSDKVPADVKELVTKREQDIKNKKFDVFNGPIKDQQGVVKVPEGTVMSDKDKLSLLWLREGVIGNISGQ
;
A
#
# COMPACT_ATOMS: atom_id res chain seq x y z
N MET A 1 31.81 -88.39 -45.28
CA MET A 1 32.29 -87.47 -44.26
C MET A 1 32.01 -86.00 -44.53
N LYS A 2 30.75 -85.58 -44.75
CA LYS A 2 30.40 -84.18 -45.04
C LYS A 2 29.06 -83.75 -44.42
N ARG A 3 28.42 -84.56 -43.52
CA ARG A 3 27.12 -84.14 -42.84
C ARG A 3 27.25 -83.79 -41.39
N GLY A 4 28.37 -84.13 -40.74
CA GLY A 4 28.59 -83.86 -39.32
C GLY A 4 28.98 -82.40 -39.01
N ASN A 5 29.72 -81.74 -39.87
CA ASN A 5 30.25 -80.40 -39.62
C ASN A 5 29.24 -79.28 -39.78
N ARG A 6 28.12 -79.54 -40.52
CA ARG A 6 27.04 -78.52 -40.69
C ARG A 6 26.10 -78.48 -39.48
N VAL A 7 25.92 -79.57 -38.82
CA VAL A 7 25.04 -79.66 -37.63
C VAL A 7 25.76 -79.03 -36.40
N LEU A 8 27.12 -79.27 -36.34
CA LEU A 8 27.92 -78.65 -35.27
C LEU A 8 28.01 -77.11 -35.41
N ALA A 9 28.10 -76.61 -36.64
CA ALA A 9 28.13 -75.15 -36.91
C ALA A 9 26.77 -74.48 -36.59
N LEU A 10 25.69 -75.20 -36.87
CA LEU A 10 24.36 -74.70 -36.53
C LEU A 10 24.02 -74.68 -35.04
N LEU A 11 24.56 -75.70 -34.30
CA LEU A 11 24.42 -75.74 -32.82
C LEU A 11 25.30 -74.70 -32.11
N LEU A 12 26.48 -74.37 -32.66
CA LEU A 12 27.33 -73.30 -32.16
C LEU A 12 26.75 -71.88 -32.44
N MET A 13 26.07 -71.68 -33.58
CA MET A 13 25.36 -70.42 -33.87
C MET A 13 24.12 -70.26 -32.99
N LEU A 14 23.40 -71.35 -32.67
CA LEU A 14 22.22 -71.30 -31.80
C LEU A 14 22.61 -71.02 -30.34
N ALA A 15 23.78 -71.57 -29.90
CA ALA A 15 24.32 -71.28 -28.55
C ALA A 15 24.80 -69.82 -28.41
N PHE A 16 25.32 -69.22 -29.51
CA PHE A 16 25.78 -67.81 -29.47
C PHE A 16 24.61 -66.81 -29.51
N VAL A 17 23.47 -67.18 -30.10
CA VAL A 17 22.28 -66.34 -30.10
C VAL A 17 21.52 -66.38 -28.76
N MET A 18 21.61 -67.52 -28.00
CA MET A 18 21.00 -67.61 -26.65
C MET A 18 21.82 -66.92 -25.56
N THR A 19 23.11 -66.65 -25.73
CA THR A 19 23.91 -65.91 -24.77
C THR A 19 23.82 -64.38 -24.90
N LEU A 20 23.19 -63.87 -25.97
CA LEU A 20 22.90 -62.43 -26.16
C LEU A 20 21.52 -62.00 -25.63
N ALA A 21 20.66 -62.94 -25.15
CA ALA A 21 19.33 -62.65 -24.65
C ALA A 21 19.24 -62.59 -23.09
N VAL A 22 20.34 -62.75 -22.35
CA VAL A 22 20.34 -62.72 -20.87
C VAL A 22 21.26 -61.62 -20.33
N GLY A 23 21.28 -60.47 -20.99
CA GLY A 23 22.14 -59.35 -20.58
C GLY A 23 21.61 -57.98 -20.88
N CYS A 24 20.34 -57.69 -20.61
CA CYS A 24 19.86 -56.32 -20.54
C CYS A 24 18.61 -56.21 -19.68
N GLY A 25 18.76 -56.59 -18.41
CA GLY A 25 17.96 -56.01 -17.35
C GLY A 25 18.58 -54.66 -16.99
N SER A 26 18.54 -53.68 -17.90
CA SER A 26 18.76 -52.30 -17.56
C SER A 26 17.67 -51.89 -16.59
N LYS A 27 17.99 -51.91 -15.29
CA LYS A 27 17.33 -51.01 -14.38
C LYS A 27 17.34 -49.66 -15.13
N LYS A 28 16.15 -49.18 -15.54
CA LYS A 28 15.97 -47.76 -15.77
C LYS A 28 16.35 -47.08 -14.46
N GLU A 29 17.59 -46.68 -14.34
CA GLU A 29 17.96 -45.63 -13.44
C GLU A 29 17.03 -44.49 -13.78
N ALA A 30 16.13 -44.17 -12.82
CA ALA A 30 15.27 -43.00 -12.94
C ALA A 30 16.23 -41.83 -13.22
N ALA A 31 16.04 -41.18 -14.37
CA ALA A 31 16.79 -39.95 -14.63
C ALA A 31 16.69 -39.07 -13.38
N PRO A 32 17.82 -38.49 -12.90
CA PRO A 32 17.77 -37.57 -11.79
C PRO A 32 16.66 -36.55 -12.08
N PRO A 33 15.86 -36.19 -11.08
CA PRO A 33 14.80 -35.18 -11.29
C PRO A 33 15.48 -34.00 -11.99
N ALA A 34 14.93 -33.61 -13.15
CA ALA A 34 15.45 -32.51 -13.91
C ALA A 34 15.64 -31.36 -12.94
N ASP A 35 16.88 -30.91 -12.75
CA ASP A 35 17.18 -29.70 -12.01
C ASP A 35 16.19 -28.65 -12.49
N LYS A 36 15.28 -28.21 -11.59
CA LYS A 36 14.38 -27.11 -11.93
C LYS A 36 15.31 -25.99 -12.34
N ALA A 37 15.36 -25.67 -13.62
CA ALA A 37 16.17 -24.62 -14.16
C ALA A 37 15.99 -23.42 -13.23
N LYS A 38 17.09 -22.95 -12.61
CA LYS A 38 17.05 -21.87 -11.64
C LYS A 38 16.41 -20.69 -12.36
N GLU A 39 15.23 -20.33 -11.91
CA GLU A 39 14.44 -19.25 -12.53
C GLU A 39 15.30 -17.99 -12.60
N ALA A 40 15.34 -17.31 -13.75
CA ALA A 40 16.18 -16.14 -13.93
C ALA A 40 15.82 -15.07 -12.88
N GLU A 41 16.82 -14.57 -12.16
CA GLU A 41 16.66 -13.54 -11.14
C GLU A 41 16.10 -12.26 -11.75
N LEU A 42 15.03 -11.72 -11.14
CA LEU A 42 14.41 -10.45 -11.53
C LEU A 42 14.69 -9.41 -10.44
N LYS A 43 15.40 -8.34 -10.82
CA LYS A 43 15.68 -7.23 -9.91
C LYS A 43 14.55 -6.22 -9.89
N VAL A 44 14.11 -5.85 -8.68
CA VAL A 44 13.06 -4.85 -8.44
C VAL A 44 13.61 -3.75 -7.55
N GLY A 45 13.50 -2.50 -7.98
CA GLY A 45 13.98 -1.32 -7.28
C GLY A 45 12.88 -0.61 -6.51
N PHE A 46 13.25 0.04 -5.39
CA PHE A 46 12.36 0.91 -4.63
C PHE A 46 13.08 2.19 -4.26
N ILE A 47 12.41 3.34 -4.36
CA ILE A 47 12.85 4.59 -3.75
C ILE A 47 11.83 5.05 -2.73
N TYR A 48 12.30 5.35 -1.51
CA TYR A 48 11.51 5.73 -0.36
C TYR A 48 11.75 7.17 0.04
N VAL A 49 10.69 7.91 0.40
CA VAL A 49 10.78 9.31 0.84
C VAL A 49 11.32 9.43 2.27
N GLY A 50 11.13 8.43 3.10
CA GLY A 50 11.63 8.35 4.47
C GLY A 50 12.42 7.07 4.74
N PRO A 51 12.84 6.86 6.00
CA PRO A 51 13.49 5.63 6.41
C PRO A 51 12.47 4.50 6.62
N PRO A 52 12.80 3.21 6.35
CA PRO A 52 11.93 2.06 6.64
C PRO A 52 11.56 1.90 8.14
N GLY A 53 12.22 2.66 9.02
CA GLY A 53 11.95 2.70 10.45
C GLY A 53 10.93 3.75 10.89
N ASP A 54 10.30 4.50 9.98
CA ASP A 54 9.29 5.52 10.29
C ASP A 54 8.04 4.96 10.96
N ALA A 55 7.77 3.68 10.78
CA ALA A 55 6.60 2.94 11.23
C ALA A 55 5.28 3.35 10.56
N GLY A 56 5.32 4.22 9.57
CA GLY A 56 4.20 4.71 8.79
C GLY A 56 4.31 4.34 7.31
N TRP A 57 4.37 5.34 6.46
CA TRP A 57 4.35 5.21 5.00
C TRP A 57 5.49 4.34 4.44
N THR A 58 6.74 4.71 4.71
CA THR A 58 7.89 3.96 4.19
C THR A 58 7.96 2.56 4.78
N TYR A 59 7.64 2.41 6.07
CA TYR A 59 7.53 1.09 6.71
C TYR A 59 6.51 0.20 5.97
N ALA A 60 5.32 0.71 5.65
CA ALA A 60 4.29 -0.06 4.95
C ALA A 60 4.78 -0.53 3.57
N HIS A 61 5.45 0.33 2.80
CA HIS A 61 6.05 -0.03 1.53
C HIS A 61 7.17 -1.07 1.68
N ASP A 62 8.03 -0.95 2.69
CA ASP A 62 9.11 -1.92 2.95
C ASP A 62 8.58 -3.28 3.41
N GLN A 63 7.48 -3.32 4.18
CA GLN A 63 6.80 -4.59 4.47
C GLN A 63 6.25 -5.23 3.17
N GLY A 64 5.70 -4.42 2.26
CA GLY A 64 5.27 -4.88 0.93
C GLY A 64 6.44 -5.44 0.10
N ARG A 65 7.61 -4.78 0.12
CA ARG A 65 8.84 -5.24 -0.52
C ARG A 65 9.31 -6.58 0.05
N LYS A 66 9.34 -6.73 1.38
CA LYS A 66 9.72 -7.98 2.05
C LYS A 66 8.75 -9.11 1.71
N TYR A 67 7.45 -8.81 1.70
CA TYR A 67 6.43 -9.76 1.27
C TYR A 67 6.64 -10.21 -0.18
N LEU A 68 7.01 -9.29 -1.08
CA LEU A 68 7.33 -9.61 -2.48
C LEU A 68 8.49 -10.63 -2.57
N GLU A 69 9.60 -10.42 -1.83
CA GLU A 69 10.73 -11.36 -1.82
C GLU A 69 10.37 -12.71 -1.21
N GLU A 70 9.52 -12.73 -0.19
CA GLU A 70 9.02 -13.97 0.42
C GLU A 70 8.17 -14.78 -0.56
N LYS A 71 7.27 -14.12 -1.29
CA LYS A 71 6.33 -14.80 -2.19
C LYS A 71 6.94 -15.17 -3.55
N LEU A 72 7.90 -14.40 -4.02
CA LEU A 72 8.57 -14.62 -5.31
C LEU A 72 10.08 -14.82 -5.12
N PRO A 73 10.55 -16.06 -4.83
CA PRO A 73 11.96 -16.32 -4.50
C PRO A 73 12.96 -15.96 -5.61
N TYR A 74 12.50 -15.81 -6.86
CA TYR A 74 13.30 -15.33 -7.99
C TYR A 74 13.47 -13.81 -8.02
N VAL A 75 12.75 -13.08 -7.18
CA VAL A 75 12.87 -11.62 -7.08
C VAL A 75 13.98 -11.26 -6.08
N LYS A 76 14.80 -10.30 -6.47
CA LYS A 76 15.78 -9.61 -5.60
C LYS A 76 15.47 -8.13 -5.59
N THR A 77 15.28 -7.58 -4.40
CA THR A 77 14.97 -6.16 -4.27
C THR A 77 16.19 -5.34 -3.91
N VAL A 78 16.22 -4.11 -4.39
CA VAL A 78 17.19 -3.07 -4.02
C VAL A 78 16.39 -1.81 -3.68
N TYR A 79 16.74 -1.12 -2.61
CA TYR A 79 16.06 0.10 -2.26
C TYR A 79 17.03 1.25 -1.91
N GLN A 80 16.54 2.48 -2.01
CA GLN A 80 17.18 3.68 -1.50
C GLN A 80 16.16 4.40 -0.60
N GLU A 81 16.60 4.77 0.59
CA GLU A 81 15.76 5.44 1.59
C GLU A 81 16.09 6.92 1.71
N SER A 82 15.15 7.71 2.25
CA SER A 82 15.31 9.15 2.49
C SER A 82 15.72 9.90 1.22
N VAL A 83 15.13 9.50 0.09
CA VAL A 83 15.38 10.13 -1.22
C VAL A 83 14.58 11.41 -1.30
N GLY A 84 15.26 12.55 -1.51
CA GLY A 84 14.61 13.82 -1.75
C GLY A 84 13.86 13.86 -3.09
N GLU A 85 12.85 14.72 -3.20
CA GLU A 85 12.12 14.95 -4.44
C GLU A 85 12.96 15.72 -5.48
N GLY A 86 12.56 15.69 -6.74
CA GLY A 86 13.29 16.34 -7.83
C GLY A 86 14.58 15.62 -8.22
N GLY A 87 15.72 16.34 -8.23
CA GLY A 87 16.99 15.82 -8.73
C GLY A 87 17.53 14.60 -7.99
N ASP A 88 17.25 14.47 -6.70
CA ASP A 88 17.64 13.29 -5.92
C ASP A 88 16.86 12.05 -6.35
N ALA A 89 15.55 12.20 -6.58
CA ALA A 89 14.72 11.13 -7.13
C ALA A 89 15.18 10.70 -8.52
N GLU A 90 15.50 11.66 -9.42
CA GLU A 90 16.02 11.35 -10.75
C GLU A 90 17.33 10.56 -10.67
N ARG A 91 18.25 10.94 -9.79
CA ARG A 91 19.51 10.23 -9.58
C ARG A 91 19.27 8.80 -9.09
N ALA A 92 18.44 8.63 -8.07
CA ALA A 92 18.12 7.33 -7.49
C ALA A 92 17.45 6.40 -8.50
N LEU A 93 16.48 6.89 -9.28
CA LEU A 93 15.81 6.12 -10.33
C LEU A 93 16.79 5.69 -11.44
N ASN A 94 17.68 6.59 -11.90
CA ASN A 94 18.72 6.27 -12.88
C ASN A 94 19.66 5.18 -12.35
N GLU A 95 20.12 5.29 -11.09
CA GLU A 95 21.01 4.28 -10.47
C GLU A 95 20.35 2.91 -10.38
N LEU A 96 19.08 2.83 -10.00
CA LEU A 96 18.36 1.56 -9.94
C LEU A 96 18.19 0.92 -11.32
N ALA A 97 17.87 1.72 -12.34
CA ALA A 97 17.79 1.25 -13.72
C ALA A 97 19.15 0.72 -14.21
N GLN A 98 20.26 1.44 -13.94
CA GLN A 98 21.63 1.02 -14.27
C GLN A 98 22.08 -0.25 -13.51
N LYS A 99 21.59 -0.46 -12.29
CA LYS A 99 21.78 -1.72 -11.53
C LYS A 99 21.01 -2.91 -12.10
N GLY A 100 20.25 -2.70 -13.19
CA GLY A 100 19.50 -3.73 -13.91
C GLY A 100 18.14 -4.05 -13.33
N CYS A 101 17.55 -3.16 -12.52
CA CYS A 101 16.16 -3.31 -12.09
C CYS A 101 15.22 -3.27 -13.29
N LYS A 102 14.29 -4.22 -13.37
CA LYS A 102 13.29 -4.33 -14.43
C LYS A 102 11.95 -3.69 -14.05
N VAL A 103 11.71 -3.56 -12.76
CA VAL A 103 10.57 -2.85 -12.17
C VAL A 103 11.13 -1.91 -11.11
N ILE A 104 10.69 -0.66 -11.08
CA ILE A 104 11.10 0.32 -10.08
C ILE A 104 9.84 0.98 -9.50
N PHE A 105 9.67 0.87 -8.19
CA PHE A 105 8.60 1.51 -7.44
C PHE A 105 9.11 2.84 -6.85
N ALA A 106 8.43 3.92 -7.18
CA ALA A 106 8.67 5.26 -6.66
C ALA A 106 7.53 5.65 -5.72
N THR A 107 7.81 5.74 -4.41
CA THR A 107 6.79 5.73 -3.37
C THR A 107 6.52 7.10 -2.73
N SER A 108 6.47 8.16 -3.53
CA SER A 108 6.04 9.50 -3.09
C SER A 108 5.36 10.25 -4.22
N TYR A 109 4.34 11.04 -3.89
CA TYR A 109 3.67 11.94 -4.84
C TYR A 109 4.66 12.85 -5.58
N GLY A 110 5.63 13.42 -4.87
CA GLY A 110 6.61 14.35 -5.43
C GLY A 110 7.63 13.72 -6.38
N TYR A 111 7.64 12.40 -6.57
CA TYR A 111 8.51 11.72 -7.54
C TYR A 111 7.95 11.70 -8.96
N MET A 112 6.72 12.19 -9.18
CA MET A 112 5.96 12.01 -10.41
C MET A 112 6.73 12.49 -11.66
N ASP A 113 7.25 13.71 -11.66
CA ASP A 113 7.94 14.28 -12.80
C ASP A 113 9.29 13.61 -13.04
N SER A 114 10.03 13.29 -11.98
CA SER A 114 11.28 12.54 -12.04
C SER A 114 11.10 11.15 -12.66
N VAL A 115 10.00 10.44 -12.30
CA VAL A 115 9.65 9.14 -12.89
C VAL A 115 9.44 9.28 -14.41
N ILE A 116 8.64 10.25 -14.85
CA ILE A 116 8.36 10.48 -16.27
C ILE A 116 9.65 10.79 -17.06
N GLU A 117 10.52 11.64 -16.51
CA GLU A 117 11.76 12.01 -17.19
C GLU A 117 12.77 10.86 -17.26
N VAL A 118 12.90 10.05 -16.20
CA VAL A 118 13.82 8.92 -16.21
C VAL A 118 13.28 7.76 -17.07
N ALA A 119 11.98 7.51 -17.06
CA ALA A 119 11.35 6.44 -17.84
C ALA A 119 11.61 6.58 -19.36
N LYS A 120 11.72 7.81 -19.87
CA LYS A 120 12.08 8.07 -21.29
C LYS A 120 13.45 7.51 -21.66
N LYS A 121 14.40 7.44 -20.71
CA LYS A 121 15.79 6.97 -20.91
C LYS A 121 15.89 5.43 -20.84
N TYR A 122 14.93 4.77 -20.23
CA TYR A 122 14.93 3.32 -19.98
C TYR A 122 13.60 2.66 -20.42
N PRO A 123 13.33 2.57 -21.74
CA PRO A 123 12.05 2.08 -22.25
C PRO A 123 11.75 0.60 -21.87
N ASP A 124 12.78 -0.20 -21.54
CA ASP A 124 12.66 -1.62 -21.16
C ASP A 124 12.53 -1.80 -19.62
N VAL A 125 12.43 -0.73 -18.85
CA VAL A 125 12.21 -0.74 -17.40
C VAL A 125 10.80 -0.23 -17.12
N ILE A 126 10.06 -0.95 -16.29
CA ILE A 126 8.73 -0.54 -15.84
C ILE A 126 8.88 0.30 -14.58
N PHE A 127 8.32 1.48 -14.61
CA PHE A 127 8.26 2.39 -13.46
C PHE A 127 6.84 2.44 -12.91
N MET A 128 6.71 2.24 -11.60
CA MET A 128 5.43 2.31 -10.89
C MET A 128 5.47 3.46 -9.91
N HIS A 129 4.66 4.47 -10.17
CA HIS A 129 4.58 5.67 -9.34
C HIS A 129 3.39 5.60 -8.39
N CYS A 130 3.65 5.73 -7.07
CA CYS A 130 2.61 5.74 -6.05
C CYS A 130 2.02 7.15 -5.90
N SER A 131 0.69 7.25 -5.81
CA SER A 131 -0.13 8.45 -5.58
C SER A 131 -0.10 9.54 -6.67
N GLY A 132 0.58 9.33 -7.81
CA GLY A 132 0.56 10.28 -8.94
C GLY A 132 -0.63 10.08 -9.89
N TYR A 133 -0.57 10.76 -11.04
CA TYR A 133 -1.59 10.66 -12.09
C TYR A 133 -1.01 10.67 -13.53
N LYS A 134 0.32 10.83 -13.68
CA LYS A 134 0.97 10.81 -15.01
C LYS A 134 1.39 9.40 -15.36
N THR A 135 1.00 8.93 -16.55
CA THR A 135 1.37 7.64 -17.11
C THR A 135 2.16 7.81 -18.41
N ALA A 136 2.90 6.76 -18.80
CA ALA A 136 3.57 6.62 -20.09
C ALA A 136 3.60 5.13 -20.50
N ASN A 137 4.14 4.78 -21.66
CA ASN A 137 4.15 3.39 -22.15
C ASN A 137 4.75 2.39 -21.13
N ASN A 138 5.77 2.82 -20.38
CA ASN A 138 6.46 2.05 -19.34
C ASN A 138 6.30 2.67 -17.94
N VAL A 139 5.33 3.55 -17.74
CA VAL A 139 4.98 4.13 -16.43
C VAL A 139 3.53 3.82 -16.10
N GLY A 140 3.31 3.17 -14.97
CA GLY A 140 1.99 3.01 -14.36
C GLY A 140 1.88 3.77 -13.05
N VAL A 141 0.65 4.08 -12.65
CA VAL A 141 0.33 4.70 -11.38
C VAL A 141 -0.43 3.69 -10.51
N TYR A 142 -0.21 3.72 -9.22
CA TYR A 142 -0.97 2.92 -8.27
C TYR A 142 -1.20 3.65 -6.96
N PHE A 143 -2.37 3.43 -6.37
CA PHE A 143 -2.69 3.95 -5.05
C PHE A 143 -3.81 3.14 -4.38
N GLY A 144 -4.00 3.36 -3.07
CA GLY A 144 -5.14 2.85 -2.32
C GLY A 144 -6.23 3.90 -2.15
N ARG A 145 -7.50 3.48 -2.04
CA ARG A 145 -8.61 4.33 -1.61
C ARG A 145 -8.57 4.49 -0.09
N ASP A 146 -7.50 5.07 0.41
CA ASP A 146 -7.18 5.27 1.83
C ASP A 146 -8.26 6.06 2.58
N TYR A 147 -9.01 6.88 1.87
CA TYR A 147 -10.17 7.60 2.40
C TYR A 147 -11.26 6.65 2.95
N GLN A 148 -11.34 5.41 2.45
CA GLN A 148 -12.33 4.44 2.94
C GLN A 148 -12.06 4.01 4.39
N PRO A 149 -10.87 3.47 4.75
CA PRO A 149 -10.57 3.18 6.16
C PRO A 149 -10.44 4.45 7.02
N ARG A 150 -10.11 5.62 6.44
CA ARG A 150 -10.18 6.90 7.16
C ARG A 150 -11.59 7.22 7.63
N TYR A 151 -12.58 7.06 6.78
CA TYR A 151 -13.99 7.20 7.16
C TYR A 151 -14.38 6.22 8.27
N LEU A 152 -13.99 4.95 8.18
CA LEU A 152 -14.27 3.95 9.21
C LEU A 152 -13.66 4.34 10.56
N SER A 153 -12.42 4.83 10.56
CA SER A 153 -11.77 5.34 11.77
C SER A 153 -12.44 6.60 12.31
N GLY A 154 -13.04 7.41 11.43
CA GLY A 154 -13.87 8.56 11.79
C GLY A 154 -15.12 8.17 12.60
N LEU A 155 -15.80 7.05 12.24
CA LEU A 155 -16.91 6.51 13.03
C LEU A 155 -16.48 6.21 14.47
N ILE A 156 -15.29 5.58 14.62
CA ILE A 156 -14.72 5.29 15.95
C ILE A 156 -14.44 6.60 16.70
N ALA A 157 -13.76 7.55 16.06
CA ALA A 157 -13.41 8.82 16.68
C ALA A 157 -14.64 9.61 17.15
N GLY A 158 -15.69 9.68 16.33
CA GLY A 158 -16.93 10.37 16.65
C GLY A 158 -17.68 9.75 17.84
N LYS A 159 -17.60 8.42 18.02
CA LYS A 159 -18.19 7.73 19.17
C LYS A 159 -17.32 7.84 20.43
N MET A 160 -16.00 7.97 20.29
CA MET A 160 -15.06 7.92 21.43
C MET A 160 -14.70 9.30 22.01
N THR A 161 -14.85 10.39 21.23
CA THR A 161 -14.62 11.75 21.75
C THR A 161 -15.65 12.12 22.83
N LYS A 162 -15.18 12.76 23.89
CA LYS A 162 -16.00 13.27 25.00
C LYS A 162 -16.22 14.79 24.89
N ASN A 163 -15.24 15.49 24.30
CA ASN A 163 -15.27 16.95 24.16
C ASN A 163 -15.88 17.43 22.84
N ASN A 164 -16.19 16.51 21.92
CA ASN A 164 -16.60 16.81 20.53
C ASN A 164 -15.51 17.59 19.77
N LYS A 165 -14.26 17.51 20.18
CA LYS A 165 -13.10 18.13 19.53
C LYS A 165 -12.06 17.07 19.22
N ILE A 166 -11.82 16.86 17.95
CA ILE A 166 -10.86 15.87 17.46
C ILE A 166 -9.76 16.60 16.72
N GLY A 167 -8.50 16.30 17.01
CA GLY A 167 -7.35 16.87 16.34
C GLY A 167 -6.90 16.03 15.17
N TYR A 168 -6.50 16.67 14.08
CA TYR A 168 -5.93 16.04 12.89
C TYR A 168 -4.61 16.71 12.52
N VAL A 169 -3.48 15.99 12.69
CA VAL A 169 -2.16 16.48 12.25
C VAL A 169 -1.98 16.03 10.80
N ALA A 170 -1.89 16.99 9.88
CA ALA A 170 -1.81 16.74 8.46
C ALA A 170 -0.45 17.17 7.87
N ALA A 171 0.04 16.42 6.86
CA ALA A 171 1.31 16.70 6.21
C ALA A 171 1.18 17.82 5.17
N MET A 172 0.87 17.48 3.93
CA MET A 172 0.87 18.37 2.79
C MET A 172 -0.55 18.73 2.35
N GLN A 173 -0.74 19.94 1.85
CA GLN A 173 -2.04 20.45 1.39
C GLN A 173 -2.32 19.99 -0.05
N ILE A 174 -2.43 18.69 -0.25
CA ILE A 174 -2.68 18.04 -1.55
C ILE A 174 -4.02 17.30 -1.54
N PRO A 175 -4.59 16.96 -2.71
CA PRO A 175 -5.89 16.30 -2.79
C PRO A 175 -6.02 15.03 -1.97
N GLU A 176 -4.95 14.26 -1.83
CA GLU A 176 -4.90 13.05 -1.02
C GLU A 176 -5.19 13.34 0.46
N SER A 177 -4.42 14.25 1.06
CA SER A 177 -4.59 14.62 2.49
C SER A 177 -5.96 15.25 2.75
N VAL A 178 -6.40 16.13 1.86
CA VAL A 178 -7.72 16.81 1.98
C VAL A 178 -8.85 15.78 1.90
N ARG A 179 -8.79 14.86 0.96
CA ARG A 179 -9.77 13.77 0.80
C ARG A 179 -9.85 12.90 2.06
N CYS A 180 -8.71 12.60 2.68
CA CYS A 180 -8.66 11.81 3.92
C CYS A 180 -9.23 12.55 5.12
N ILE A 181 -8.96 13.85 5.26
CA ILE A 181 -9.56 14.70 6.29
C ILE A 181 -11.09 14.73 6.13
N ASP A 182 -11.57 14.94 4.91
CA ASP A 182 -13.00 15.01 4.63
C ASP A 182 -13.70 13.66 4.86
N ALA A 183 -13.09 12.56 4.45
CA ALA A 183 -13.61 11.22 4.70
C ALA A 183 -13.67 10.89 6.20
N PHE A 184 -12.61 11.18 6.94
CA PHE A 184 -12.57 11.02 8.39
C PHE A 184 -13.67 11.85 9.06
N THR A 185 -13.80 13.13 8.69
CA THR A 185 -14.83 14.03 9.22
C THR A 185 -16.24 13.56 8.84
N THR A 186 -16.42 12.93 7.66
CA THR A 186 -17.69 12.29 7.29
C THR A 186 -18.08 11.24 8.32
N GLY A 187 -17.15 10.31 8.64
CA GLY A 187 -17.38 9.28 9.64
C GLY A 187 -17.67 9.86 11.04
N VAL A 188 -16.88 10.84 11.47
CA VAL A 188 -17.08 11.52 12.77
C VAL A 188 -18.49 12.10 12.86
N ARG A 189 -18.90 12.89 11.87
CA ARG A 189 -20.17 13.62 11.90
C ARG A 189 -21.40 12.76 11.64
N GLU A 190 -21.25 11.62 11.01
CA GLU A 190 -22.34 10.65 10.87
C GLU A 190 -22.84 10.16 12.23
N VAL A 191 -21.94 9.89 13.17
CA VAL A 191 -22.28 9.37 14.49
C VAL A 191 -22.32 10.45 15.58
N ASN A 192 -21.69 11.59 15.34
CA ASN A 192 -21.65 12.74 16.26
C ASN A 192 -21.68 14.08 15.48
N PRO A 193 -22.87 14.55 15.08
CA PRO A 193 -23.00 15.78 14.28
C PRO A 193 -22.45 17.06 14.96
N LYS A 194 -22.24 17.03 16.30
CA LYS A 194 -21.70 18.17 17.06
C LYS A 194 -20.18 18.21 17.04
N ALA A 195 -19.51 17.08 16.74
CA ALA A 195 -18.07 17.02 16.76
C ALA A 195 -17.44 17.81 15.59
N THR A 196 -16.28 18.38 15.87
CA THR A 196 -15.43 19.08 14.92
C THR A 196 -14.07 18.42 14.82
N VAL A 197 -13.44 18.54 13.66
CA VAL A 197 -12.09 18.06 13.38
C VAL A 197 -11.20 19.28 13.13
N GLU A 198 -10.30 19.57 14.07
CA GLU A 198 -9.33 20.66 13.98
C GLU A 198 -8.05 20.19 13.31
N VAL A 199 -7.64 20.85 12.21
CA VAL A 199 -6.50 20.45 11.38
C VAL A 199 -5.33 21.39 11.60
N VAL A 200 -4.14 20.82 11.86
CA VAL A 200 -2.85 21.51 11.87
C VAL A 200 -1.94 20.91 10.82
N TRP A 201 -1.44 21.76 9.90
CA TRP A 201 -0.55 21.35 8.82
C TRP A 201 0.91 21.50 9.24
N THR A 202 1.73 20.45 9.06
CA THR A 202 3.17 20.46 9.33
C THR A 202 4.00 20.88 8.12
N ASN A 203 3.43 20.76 6.91
CA ASN A 203 4.10 20.96 5.62
C ASN A 203 5.36 20.08 5.45
N THR A 204 5.29 18.86 5.97
CA THR A 204 6.32 17.81 5.83
C THR A 204 5.66 16.44 5.99
N TRP A 205 6.21 15.40 5.35
CA TRP A 205 5.75 14.02 5.53
C TRP A 205 6.28 13.42 6.82
N TYR A 206 7.54 13.72 7.17
CA TYR A 206 8.22 13.13 8.33
C TYR A 206 9.05 14.20 9.04
N ASP A 207 8.62 14.64 10.19
CA ASP A 207 9.34 15.52 11.11
C ASP A 207 8.76 15.32 12.53
N PRO A 208 9.31 14.38 13.31
CA PRO A 208 8.81 14.07 14.64
C PRO A 208 8.71 15.29 15.59
N ALA A 209 9.58 16.29 15.41
CA ALA A 209 9.52 17.49 16.27
C ALA A 209 8.31 18.38 15.92
N LYS A 210 8.07 18.62 14.63
CA LYS A 210 6.89 19.36 14.18
C LYS A 210 5.60 18.62 14.46
N GLU A 211 5.59 17.29 14.27
CA GLU A 211 4.44 16.44 14.57
C GLU A 211 4.07 16.49 16.05
N LYS A 212 5.07 16.37 16.95
CA LYS A 212 4.84 16.52 18.40
C LYS A 212 4.31 17.91 18.76
N ALA A 213 4.86 18.96 18.18
CA ALA A 213 4.41 20.34 18.42
C ALA A 213 2.95 20.54 17.97
N ALA A 214 2.59 20.04 16.78
CA ALA A 214 1.23 20.10 16.25
C ALA A 214 0.24 19.31 17.13
N ALA A 215 0.60 18.10 17.56
CA ALA A 215 -0.20 17.29 18.48
C ALA A 215 -0.45 18.01 19.81
N LEU A 216 0.60 18.57 20.41
CA LEU A 216 0.50 19.34 21.67
C LEU A 216 -0.39 20.58 21.52
N SER A 217 -0.32 21.29 20.39
CA SER A 217 -1.20 22.42 20.09
C SER A 217 -2.66 22.01 20.07
N LEU A 218 -3.00 20.94 19.33
CA LEU A 218 -4.38 20.41 19.26
C LEU A 218 -4.89 19.96 20.62
N ILE A 219 -4.06 19.29 21.42
CA ILE A 219 -4.41 18.88 22.78
C ILE A 219 -4.67 20.11 23.67
N SER A 220 -3.84 21.15 23.56
CA SER A 220 -4.02 22.40 24.31
C SER A 220 -5.32 23.14 23.92
N ASN A 221 -5.79 22.98 22.68
CA ASN A 221 -7.08 23.51 22.21
C ASN A 221 -8.27 22.66 22.68
N GLY A 222 -8.05 21.60 23.47
CA GLY A 222 -9.08 20.78 24.08
C GLY A 222 -9.49 19.55 23.25
N CYS A 223 -8.70 19.16 22.24
CA CYS A 223 -8.90 17.89 21.55
C CYS A 223 -8.59 16.74 22.52
N ASP A 224 -9.51 15.78 22.64
CA ASP A 224 -9.40 14.60 23.50
C ASP A 224 -9.17 13.29 22.73
N LEU A 225 -9.12 13.40 21.41
CA LEU A 225 -8.70 12.38 20.50
C LEU A 225 -7.93 13.05 19.36
N ILE A 226 -6.80 12.46 18.94
CA ILE A 226 -6.02 12.95 17.79
C ILE A 226 -5.77 11.86 16.77
N THR A 227 -5.71 12.27 15.51
CA THR A 227 -5.31 11.41 14.39
C THR A 227 -4.30 12.15 13.52
N GLN A 228 -3.81 11.47 12.50
CA GLN A 228 -2.76 12.01 11.64
C GLN A 228 -2.87 11.59 10.18
N HIS A 229 -2.17 12.35 9.34
CA HIS A 229 -1.70 11.95 8.01
C HIS A 229 -0.22 12.33 7.95
N GLN A 230 0.61 11.59 8.67
CA GLN A 230 2.05 11.76 8.89
C GLN A 230 2.71 10.40 8.92
N ASP A 231 4.01 10.36 8.63
CA ASP A 231 4.74 9.10 8.44
C ASP A 231 5.34 8.53 9.73
N SER A 232 5.24 9.23 10.89
CA SER A 232 5.78 8.73 12.15
C SER A 232 4.71 8.40 13.18
N TYR A 233 5.08 7.64 14.21
CA TYR A 233 4.23 7.28 15.35
C TYR A 233 4.26 8.32 16.49
N THR A 234 4.92 9.44 16.30
CA THR A 234 5.14 10.47 17.35
C THR A 234 3.85 11.01 17.92
N ILE A 235 2.82 11.15 17.09
CA ILE A 235 1.51 11.68 17.51
C ILE A 235 0.82 10.70 18.43
N GLN A 236 0.86 9.38 18.18
CA GLN A 236 0.30 8.36 19.05
C GLN A 236 1.01 8.29 20.39
N GLN A 237 2.34 8.39 20.41
CA GLN A 237 3.10 8.47 21.65
C GLN A 237 2.76 9.73 22.46
N THR A 238 2.64 10.88 21.76
CA THR A 238 2.24 12.14 22.41
C THR A 238 0.84 12.03 23.00
N ALA A 239 -0.11 11.42 22.30
CA ALA A 239 -1.44 11.17 22.84
C ALA A 239 -1.40 10.31 24.10
N GLN A 240 -0.63 9.23 24.08
CA GLN A 240 -0.47 8.35 25.24
C GLN A 240 0.19 9.07 26.41
N GLU A 241 1.26 9.85 26.18
CA GLU A 241 1.91 10.68 27.20
C GLU A 241 0.92 11.66 27.86
N LYS A 242 -0.07 12.13 27.11
CA LYS A 242 -1.09 13.08 27.57
C LYS A 242 -2.39 12.43 28.05
N GLY A 243 -2.48 11.10 28.04
CA GLY A 243 -3.65 10.36 28.50
C GLY A 243 -4.90 10.56 27.65
N ILE A 244 -4.76 10.89 26.38
CA ILE A 244 -5.85 11.02 25.41
C ILE A 244 -5.82 9.87 24.38
N LEU A 245 -6.89 9.75 23.61
CA LEU A 245 -7.02 8.72 22.58
C LEU A 245 -6.33 9.12 21.26
N SER A 246 -5.95 8.12 20.46
CA SER A 246 -5.39 8.35 19.13
C SER A 246 -5.86 7.33 18.09
N ILE A 247 -5.71 7.72 16.84
CA ILE A 247 -5.88 6.84 15.66
C ILE A 247 -4.62 7.00 14.81
N GLY A 248 -4.00 5.87 14.46
CA GLY A 248 -2.76 5.82 13.69
C GLY A 248 -2.96 6.04 12.19
N CYS A 249 -1.89 5.79 11.41
CA CYS A 249 -1.84 5.99 9.96
C CYS A 249 -0.87 5.00 9.32
N ASP A 250 -1.21 4.55 8.10
CA ASP A 250 -0.41 3.77 7.15
C ASP A 250 0.00 2.37 7.61
N SER A 251 0.23 2.17 8.91
CA SER A 251 0.51 0.87 9.53
C SER A 251 -0.19 0.74 10.88
N ASP A 252 -0.21 -0.49 11.44
CA ASP A 252 -0.72 -0.69 12.80
C ASP A 252 0.23 -0.05 13.82
N MET A 253 -0.21 1.08 14.37
CA MET A 253 0.56 1.85 15.37
C MET A 253 0.27 1.46 16.81
N HIS A 254 -0.55 0.43 17.06
CA HIS A 254 -0.91 0.00 18.42
C HIS A 254 0.32 -0.30 19.29
N ARG A 255 1.36 -0.93 18.74
CA ARG A 255 2.59 -1.26 19.47
C ARG A 255 3.34 -0.06 20.03
N PHE A 256 3.14 1.14 19.48
CA PHE A 256 3.83 2.37 19.91
C PHE A 256 3.05 3.17 20.96
N ALA A 257 1.73 2.95 21.03
CA ALA A 257 0.85 3.61 21.95
C ALA A 257 -0.34 2.72 22.34
N PRO A 258 -0.11 1.57 23.00
CA PRO A 258 -1.16 0.57 23.26
C PRO A 258 -2.30 1.10 24.12
N GLU A 259 -2.02 2.12 24.96
CA GLU A 259 -3.04 2.73 25.81
C GLU A 259 -3.81 3.87 25.14
N ALA A 260 -3.32 4.39 24.01
CA ALA A 260 -3.97 5.50 23.30
C ALA A 260 -4.56 5.08 21.95
N ASN A 261 -3.85 4.24 21.18
CA ASN A 261 -4.21 3.95 19.80
C ASN A 261 -5.43 3.02 19.71
N LEU A 262 -6.51 3.50 19.12
CA LEU A 262 -7.76 2.76 18.95
C LEU A 262 -7.74 1.82 17.74
N THR A 263 -7.10 2.24 16.67
CA THR A 263 -6.91 1.54 15.39
C THR A 263 -6.01 2.39 14.48
N SER A 264 -5.76 1.91 13.26
CA SER A 264 -5.06 2.66 12.20
C SER A 264 -5.64 2.31 10.84
N PRO A 265 -5.99 3.27 9.97
CA PRO A 265 -6.02 3.04 8.52
C PRO A 265 -4.66 2.57 8.04
N ILE A 266 -4.61 1.47 7.27
CA ILE A 266 -3.35 0.84 6.84
C ILE A 266 -3.33 0.57 5.35
N PHE A 267 -2.11 0.49 4.79
CA PHE A 267 -1.85 -0.02 3.46
C PHE A 267 -1.26 -1.43 3.51
N ASN A 268 -1.70 -2.28 2.59
CA ASN A 268 -1.22 -3.63 2.39
C ASN A 268 -0.68 -3.79 0.96
N TRP A 269 0.53 -3.27 0.72
CA TRP A 269 1.14 -3.20 -0.61
C TRP A 269 1.60 -4.56 -1.16
N GLY A 270 1.92 -5.52 -0.28
CA GLY A 270 2.56 -6.77 -0.66
C GLY A 270 1.83 -7.56 -1.76
N PRO A 271 0.54 -7.88 -1.62
CA PRO A 271 -0.21 -8.60 -2.65
C PRO A 271 -0.25 -7.87 -4.00
N TYR A 272 -0.34 -6.55 -3.98
CA TYR A 272 -0.29 -5.73 -5.18
C TYR A 272 1.07 -5.84 -5.88
N TYR A 273 2.17 -5.72 -5.13
CA TYR A 273 3.53 -5.86 -5.69
C TYR A 273 3.78 -7.22 -6.31
N VAL A 274 3.34 -8.29 -5.65
CA VAL A 274 3.43 -9.65 -6.20
C VAL A 274 2.70 -9.73 -7.54
N LYS A 275 1.42 -9.37 -7.58
CA LYS A 275 0.59 -9.41 -8.79
C LYS A 275 1.20 -8.58 -9.93
N LEU A 276 1.71 -7.40 -9.62
CA LEU A 276 2.33 -6.52 -10.61
C LEU A 276 3.62 -7.12 -11.17
N VAL A 277 4.53 -7.56 -10.32
CA VAL A 277 5.83 -8.14 -10.74
C VAL A 277 5.61 -9.42 -11.55
N GLU A 278 4.65 -10.28 -11.18
CA GLU A 278 4.27 -11.43 -11.98
C GLU A 278 3.73 -11.02 -13.36
N SER A 279 2.94 -9.95 -13.44
CA SER A 279 2.42 -9.46 -14.72
C SER A 279 3.54 -8.94 -15.63
N VAL A 280 4.56 -8.27 -15.07
CA VAL A 280 5.74 -7.85 -15.84
C VAL A 280 6.54 -9.05 -16.32
N LYS A 281 6.82 -10.01 -15.43
CA LYS A 281 7.52 -11.24 -15.78
C LYS A 281 6.84 -12.02 -16.93
N ASN A 282 5.51 -12.09 -16.88
CA ASN A 282 4.71 -12.82 -17.86
C ASN A 282 4.43 -12.00 -19.15
N GLY A 283 4.94 -10.77 -19.26
CA GLY A 283 4.71 -9.89 -20.42
C GLY A 283 3.26 -9.43 -20.58
N THR A 284 2.46 -9.49 -19.52
CA THR A 284 1.03 -9.09 -19.53
C THR A 284 0.79 -7.72 -18.91
N TRP A 285 1.80 -7.11 -18.31
CA TRP A 285 1.70 -5.78 -17.73
C TRP A 285 1.31 -4.74 -18.79
N LYS A 286 0.46 -3.83 -18.41
CA LYS A 286 0.07 -2.66 -19.21
C LYS A 286 0.10 -1.42 -18.34
N SER A 287 0.51 -0.30 -18.93
CA SER A 287 0.39 1.00 -18.28
C SER A 287 -1.07 1.30 -17.95
N GLY A 288 -1.28 1.93 -16.81
CA GLY A 288 -2.60 2.31 -16.33
C GLY A 288 -2.54 2.97 -14.96
N ASP A 289 -3.71 3.30 -14.46
CA ASP A 289 -3.91 3.88 -13.15
C ASP A 289 -4.73 2.88 -12.30
N TYR A 290 -4.11 2.35 -11.25
CA TYR A 290 -4.74 1.44 -10.29
C TYR A 290 -5.08 2.19 -9.00
N TRP A 291 -6.35 2.23 -8.66
CA TRP A 291 -6.83 2.82 -7.41
C TRP A 291 -7.75 1.84 -6.68
N GLY A 292 -7.15 0.91 -5.94
CA GLY A 292 -7.86 -0.17 -5.24
C GLY A 292 -8.41 0.26 -3.89
N GLY A 293 -9.45 -0.41 -3.42
CA GLY A 293 -10.15 -0.12 -2.19
C GLY A 293 -10.07 -1.23 -1.13
N LEU A 294 -10.98 -1.15 -0.17
CA LEU A 294 -11.16 -2.19 0.86
C LEU A 294 -11.51 -3.55 0.25
N GLU A 295 -12.23 -3.56 -0.88
CA GLU A 295 -12.59 -4.78 -1.61
C GLU A 295 -11.38 -5.48 -2.24
N ASP A 296 -10.34 -4.71 -2.60
CA ASP A 296 -9.09 -5.24 -3.16
C ASP A 296 -8.10 -5.66 -2.07
N GLY A 297 -8.33 -5.23 -0.83
CA GLY A 297 -7.46 -5.51 0.31
C GLY A 297 -6.15 -4.72 0.32
N ILE A 298 -5.98 -3.71 -0.56
CA ILE A 298 -4.79 -2.85 -0.59
C ILE A 298 -4.82 -1.80 0.51
N VAL A 299 -6.01 -1.46 0.99
CA VAL A 299 -6.25 -0.66 2.20
C VAL A 299 -7.12 -1.43 3.17
N ALA A 300 -6.94 -1.20 4.46
CA ALA A 300 -7.70 -1.85 5.52
C ALA A 300 -7.73 -0.98 6.78
N LEU A 301 -8.52 -1.40 7.76
CA LEU A 301 -8.43 -0.90 9.11
C LEU A 301 -7.68 -1.93 9.95
N ALA A 302 -6.66 -1.50 10.71
CA ALA A 302 -5.97 -2.35 11.68
C ALA A 302 -6.94 -2.85 12.77
N PRO A 303 -6.60 -3.91 13.51
CA PRO A 303 -7.43 -4.39 14.60
C PRO A 303 -7.84 -3.25 15.54
N MET A 304 -9.12 -3.23 15.89
CA MET A 304 -9.65 -2.24 16.85
C MET A 304 -9.27 -2.64 18.27
N SER A 305 -8.75 -1.67 19.04
CA SER A 305 -8.43 -1.83 20.46
C SER A 305 -9.64 -2.33 21.26
N ASP A 306 -9.37 -3.00 22.39
CA ASP A 306 -10.42 -3.43 23.33
C ASP A 306 -11.12 -2.25 24.01
N LYS A 307 -10.56 -1.03 23.95
CA LYS A 307 -11.21 0.20 24.37
C LYS A 307 -12.38 0.64 23.51
N VAL A 308 -12.45 0.15 22.27
CA VAL A 308 -13.58 0.43 21.35
C VAL A 308 -14.76 -0.45 21.75
N PRO A 309 -15.92 0.13 22.11
CA PRO A 309 -17.11 -0.64 22.51
C PRO A 309 -17.59 -1.60 21.43
N ALA A 310 -18.23 -2.70 21.84
CA ALA A 310 -18.67 -3.75 20.93
C ALA A 310 -19.66 -3.25 19.87
N ASP A 311 -20.60 -2.40 20.24
CA ASP A 311 -21.58 -1.78 19.33
C ASP A 311 -20.90 -0.88 18.28
N VAL A 312 -19.81 -0.21 18.65
CA VAL A 312 -19.00 0.59 17.71
C VAL A 312 -18.22 -0.33 16.76
N LYS A 313 -17.64 -1.42 17.26
CA LYS A 313 -16.96 -2.43 16.43
C LYS A 313 -17.94 -3.03 15.41
N GLU A 314 -19.16 -3.35 15.83
CA GLU A 314 -20.21 -3.88 14.95
C GLU A 314 -20.61 -2.87 13.86
N LEU A 315 -20.85 -1.60 14.24
CA LEU A 315 -21.14 -0.52 13.30
C LEU A 315 -20.06 -0.39 12.23
N VAL A 316 -18.78 -0.34 12.64
CA VAL A 316 -17.64 -0.21 11.74
C VAL A 316 -17.53 -1.41 10.79
N THR A 317 -17.64 -2.63 11.33
CA THR A 317 -17.59 -3.86 10.53
C THR A 317 -18.70 -3.90 9.49
N LYS A 318 -19.94 -3.55 9.89
CA LYS A 318 -21.07 -3.46 8.95
C LYS A 318 -20.79 -2.45 7.85
N ARG A 319 -20.32 -1.26 8.20
CA ARG A 319 -20.04 -0.20 7.22
C ARG A 319 -18.89 -0.56 6.28
N GLU A 320 -17.87 -1.24 6.79
CA GLU A 320 -16.81 -1.81 5.95
C GLU A 320 -17.37 -2.78 4.90
N GLN A 321 -18.28 -3.67 5.30
CA GLN A 321 -18.93 -4.58 4.36
C GLN A 321 -19.83 -3.84 3.35
N ASP A 322 -20.52 -2.80 3.76
CA ASP A 322 -21.33 -1.98 2.86
C ASP A 322 -20.45 -1.29 1.79
N ILE A 323 -19.26 -0.80 2.16
CA ILE A 323 -18.29 -0.23 1.22
C ILE A 323 -17.76 -1.31 0.26
N LYS A 324 -17.28 -2.43 0.80
CA LYS A 324 -16.77 -3.57 -0.01
C LYS A 324 -17.79 -4.08 -1.01
N ASN A 325 -19.05 -4.10 -0.63
CA ASN A 325 -20.18 -4.53 -1.48
C ASN A 325 -20.74 -3.40 -2.37
N LYS A 326 -20.12 -2.21 -2.38
CA LYS A 326 -20.56 -1.01 -3.15
C LYS A 326 -21.99 -0.56 -2.84
N LYS A 327 -22.47 -0.84 -1.60
CA LYS A 327 -23.78 -0.37 -1.09
C LYS A 327 -23.68 1.01 -0.46
N PHE A 328 -22.47 1.48 -0.16
CA PHE A 328 -22.21 2.78 0.43
C PHE A 328 -20.93 3.38 -0.17
N ASP A 329 -20.96 4.68 -0.47
CA ASP A 329 -19.79 5.48 -0.82
C ASP A 329 -19.59 6.60 0.21
N VAL A 330 -18.35 6.82 0.62
CA VAL A 330 -17.97 7.81 1.64
C VAL A 330 -18.34 9.24 1.21
N PHE A 331 -18.28 9.52 -0.09
CA PHE A 331 -18.57 10.81 -0.68
C PHE A 331 -19.95 10.86 -1.35
N ASN A 332 -20.94 10.22 -0.71
CA ASN A 332 -22.33 10.34 -1.09
C ASN A 332 -22.93 11.62 -0.51
N GLY A 333 -23.58 12.41 -1.35
CA GLY A 333 -24.20 13.68 -0.95
C GLY A 333 -25.47 13.55 -0.07
N PRO A 334 -25.84 14.64 0.60
CA PRO A 334 -25.31 15.98 0.44
C PRO A 334 -24.02 16.23 1.24
N ILE A 335 -23.02 16.83 0.60
CA ILE A 335 -21.79 17.27 1.27
C ILE A 335 -21.63 18.78 1.04
N LYS A 336 -21.43 19.53 2.12
CA LYS A 336 -21.18 20.97 2.10
C LYS A 336 -19.72 21.25 2.47
N ASP A 337 -19.18 22.32 1.89
CA ASP A 337 -17.91 22.88 2.35
C ASP A 337 -18.07 23.69 3.66
N GLN A 338 -16.95 24.23 4.17
CA GLN A 338 -16.93 25.03 5.41
C GLN A 338 -17.79 26.30 5.34
N GLN A 339 -18.11 26.82 4.15
CA GLN A 339 -18.95 27.96 3.92
C GLN A 339 -20.43 27.58 3.78
N GLY A 340 -20.76 26.29 3.86
CA GLY A 340 -22.12 25.78 3.72
C GLY A 340 -22.58 25.61 2.26
N VAL A 341 -21.69 25.79 1.28
CA VAL A 341 -22.00 25.57 -0.14
C VAL A 341 -22.05 24.07 -0.42
N VAL A 342 -23.11 23.61 -1.05
CA VAL A 342 -23.29 22.20 -1.45
C VAL A 342 -22.30 21.88 -2.56
N LYS A 343 -21.32 21.01 -2.28
CA LYS A 343 -20.30 20.53 -3.22
C LYS A 343 -20.70 19.19 -3.86
N VAL A 344 -21.42 18.36 -3.11
CA VAL A 344 -21.99 17.10 -3.62
C VAL A 344 -23.49 17.15 -3.32
N PRO A 345 -24.36 17.21 -4.33
CA PRO A 345 -25.81 17.25 -4.14
C PRO A 345 -26.36 15.97 -3.52
N GLU A 346 -27.53 16.07 -2.89
CA GLU A 346 -28.25 14.90 -2.36
C GLU A 346 -28.51 13.84 -3.45
N GLY A 347 -28.33 12.57 -3.09
CA GLY A 347 -28.55 11.45 -4.02
C GLY A 347 -27.49 11.29 -5.11
N THR A 348 -26.39 12.06 -5.04
CA THR A 348 -25.24 11.92 -5.96
C THR A 348 -24.00 11.42 -5.23
N VAL A 349 -23.13 10.73 -5.96
CA VAL A 349 -21.82 10.30 -5.47
C VAL A 349 -20.74 11.10 -6.20
N MET A 350 -19.75 11.62 -5.45
CA MET A 350 -18.61 12.33 -6.05
C MET A 350 -17.85 11.39 -6.99
N SER A 351 -17.55 11.87 -8.20
CA SER A 351 -16.78 11.08 -9.17
C SER A 351 -15.35 10.83 -8.68
N ASP A 352 -14.69 9.76 -9.17
CA ASP A 352 -13.29 9.50 -8.85
C ASP A 352 -12.36 10.64 -9.30
N LYS A 353 -12.67 11.27 -10.43
CA LYS A 353 -11.96 12.47 -10.89
C LYS A 353 -12.03 13.60 -9.88
N ASP A 354 -13.21 13.88 -9.33
CA ASP A 354 -13.41 14.95 -8.35
C ASP A 354 -12.77 14.59 -7.00
N LYS A 355 -12.85 13.32 -6.59
CA LYS A 355 -12.14 12.82 -5.39
C LYS A 355 -10.61 13.00 -5.53
N LEU A 356 -10.04 12.73 -6.70
CA LEU A 356 -8.59 12.85 -6.96
C LEU A 356 -8.11 14.30 -7.07
N SER A 357 -9.01 15.25 -7.29
CA SER A 357 -8.71 16.70 -7.37
C SER A 357 -9.29 17.51 -6.21
N LEU A 358 -9.75 16.86 -5.14
CA LEU A 358 -10.44 17.50 -4.02
C LEU A 358 -9.48 18.40 -3.24
N LEU A 359 -9.76 19.72 -3.23
CA LEU A 359 -8.96 20.76 -2.55
C LEU A 359 -9.87 21.73 -1.75
N TRP A 360 -10.97 21.28 -1.19
CA TRP A 360 -11.80 22.03 -0.27
C TRP A 360 -12.09 21.19 0.97
N LEU A 361 -12.27 21.83 2.13
CA LEU A 361 -12.60 21.17 3.38
C LEU A 361 -14.10 21.21 3.62
N ARG A 362 -14.63 20.09 4.10
CA ARG A 362 -16.05 19.96 4.40
C ARG A 362 -16.48 20.68 5.67
N GLU A 363 -17.76 20.93 5.80
CA GLU A 363 -18.41 21.36 7.04
C GLU A 363 -18.04 20.45 8.22
N GLY A 364 -17.66 21.06 9.36
CA GLY A 364 -17.19 20.36 10.56
C GLY A 364 -15.68 20.26 10.68
N VAL A 365 -14.93 20.59 9.64
CA VAL A 365 -13.47 20.79 9.72
C VAL A 365 -13.19 22.21 10.18
N ILE A 366 -12.25 22.37 11.11
CA ILE A 366 -11.68 23.66 11.53
C ILE A 366 -10.23 23.70 11.05
N GLY A 367 -9.90 24.70 10.24
CA GLY A 367 -8.60 24.86 9.59
C GLY A 367 -8.76 25.38 8.17
N ASN A 368 -7.67 25.74 7.53
CA ASN A 368 -7.67 26.29 6.18
C ASN A 368 -6.70 25.55 5.28
N ILE A 369 -6.94 25.58 3.98
CA ILE A 369 -5.96 25.26 2.95
C ILE A 369 -5.38 26.58 2.48
N SER A 370 -4.05 26.72 2.46
CA SER A 370 -3.37 27.97 2.07
C SER A 370 -3.68 28.31 0.61
N GLY A 371 -4.10 29.55 0.35
CA GLY A 371 -4.39 30.01 -1.01
C GLY A 371 -5.84 29.88 -1.46
N GLN A 372 -6.77 29.54 -0.54
CA GLN A 372 -8.22 29.62 -0.76
C GLN A 372 -8.84 30.78 0.00
#